data_54fef4ab1b6966cdd8a9fd9d53ca7a5b
#
_entry.id   54fef4ab1b6966cdd8a9fd9d53ca7a5b
#
_cell.length_a   1.000
_cell.length_b   1.000
_cell.length_c   1.000
_cell.angle_alpha   90.00
_cell.angle_beta   90.00
_cell.angle_gamma   90.00
#
_symmetry.space_group_name_H-M   'P 1'
#
loop_
_entity.id
_entity.type
_entity.pdbx_description
1 polymer ?
#
loop_
_entity_poly.entity_id
_entity_poly.type
_entity_poly.pdbx_seq_one_letter_code
_entity_poly.pdbx_strand_id
1 'polypeptide(L)'
;MAMDEKSLGKQLQAARQAGGLTQQQLCHQANLSFSTLTKIERGAIKAPSIFTIQSIAGALGVGLDELLGNTVPSNPRRQLLKTRSGVSFVYFDVNGCLVHFYQRAFAKLAEATGAPPDAVETAFWHYNDDACRGTMSLNDFNAKLAERLGVNEVSWQEYYLATVEPIEQMQELLQWASERYKIGLLTNIMPGLLSAMRRNGQLPNLAYDAVIDSSEVAAIKPEAKVYEIAAQKAGVKPEEILLIDDARPNLM
;
A
#
# COMPACT_ATOMS: atom_id res chain seq x y z
N MET A 1 -8.88 9.55 -24.12
CA MET A 1 -8.06 9.77 -25.32
C MET A 1 -7.21 8.52 -25.49
N ALA A 2 -7.35 7.73 -26.55
CA ALA A 2 -6.58 6.50 -26.75
C ALA A 2 -5.08 6.88 -26.89
N MET A 3 -4.22 6.17 -26.17
CA MET A 3 -2.77 6.36 -26.20
C MET A 3 -2.25 6.07 -27.63
N ASP A 4 -1.56 7.03 -28.24
CA ASP A 4 -0.90 6.81 -29.53
C ASP A 4 0.32 5.90 -29.31
N GLU A 5 0.45 4.85 -30.13
CA GLU A 5 1.49 3.81 -30.06
C GLU A 5 2.94 4.37 -30.09
N LYS A 6 3.14 5.56 -30.66
CA LYS A 6 4.40 6.28 -30.61
C LYS A 6 4.71 6.90 -29.23
N SER A 7 3.70 7.07 -28.38
CA SER A 7 3.87 7.64 -27.05
C SER A 7 4.45 6.62 -26.08
N LEU A 8 4.04 5.35 -26.14
CA LEU A 8 4.54 4.29 -25.26
C LEU A 8 6.05 4.09 -25.37
N GLY A 9 6.58 3.96 -26.60
CA GLY A 9 8.02 3.80 -26.80
C GLY A 9 8.84 4.96 -26.23
N LYS A 10 8.37 6.20 -26.41
CA LYS A 10 9.02 7.39 -25.84
C LYS A 10 8.94 7.46 -24.33
N GLN A 11 7.81 7.03 -23.75
CA GLN A 11 7.65 6.97 -22.28
C GLN A 11 8.60 5.95 -21.67
N LEU A 12 8.69 4.74 -22.25
CA LEU A 12 9.64 3.72 -21.83
C LEU A 12 11.09 4.21 -21.91
N GLN A 13 11.45 4.89 -22.99
CA GLN A 13 12.77 5.48 -23.14
C GLN A 13 13.03 6.56 -22.08
N ALA A 14 12.07 7.45 -21.83
CA ALA A 14 12.17 8.50 -20.81
C ALA A 14 12.30 7.91 -19.39
N ALA A 15 11.48 6.91 -19.04
CA ALA A 15 11.55 6.23 -17.75
C ALA A 15 12.92 5.54 -17.56
N ARG A 16 13.45 4.87 -18.57
CA ARG A 16 14.78 4.26 -18.53
C ARG A 16 15.89 5.31 -18.30
N GLN A 17 15.82 6.42 -19.01
CA GLN A 17 16.79 7.52 -18.88
C GLN A 17 16.72 8.18 -17.52
N ALA A 18 15.50 8.40 -16.99
CA ALA A 18 15.28 8.92 -15.63
C ALA A 18 15.86 7.98 -14.55
N GLY A 19 15.79 6.65 -14.75
CA GLY A 19 16.42 5.64 -13.92
C GLY A 19 17.94 5.51 -14.15
N GLY A 20 18.55 6.31 -15.00
CA GLY A 20 20.00 6.27 -15.28
C GLY A 20 20.48 5.01 -16.01
N LEU A 21 19.58 4.20 -16.58
CA LEU A 21 19.93 2.93 -17.20
C LEU A 21 20.23 3.05 -18.69
N THR A 22 21.27 2.35 -19.15
CA THR A 22 21.47 2.09 -20.58
C THR A 22 20.48 1.05 -21.09
N GLN A 23 20.26 0.99 -22.40
CA GLN A 23 19.41 -0.08 -22.99
C GLN A 23 19.91 -1.47 -22.63
N GLN A 24 21.23 -1.68 -22.61
CA GLN A 24 21.82 -2.98 -22.26
C GLN A 24 21.53 -3.36 -20.79
N GLN A 25 21.67 -2.41 -19.86
CA GLN A 25 21.37 -2.63 -18.45
C GLN A 25 19.90 -2.98 -18.23
N LEU A 26 19.00 -2.22 -18.86
CA LEU A 26 17.56 -2.52 -18.77
C LEU A 26 17.22 -3.87 -19.39
N CYS A 27 17.82 -4.25 -20.51
CA CYS A 27 17.63 -5.56 -21.11
C CYS A 27 18.05 -6.70 -20.17
N HIS A 28 19.18 -6.54 -19.49
CA HIS A 28 19.66 -7.52 -18.54
C HIS A 28 18.72 -7.64 -17.33
N GLN A 29 18.28 -6.52 -16.76
CA GLN A 29 17.39 -6.51 -15.58
C GLN A 29 15.97 -7.01 -15.90
N ALA A 30 15.44 -6.66 -17.07
CA ALA A 30 14.11 -7.06 -17.53
C ALA A 30 14.06 -8.42 -18.25
N ASN A 31 15.21 -9.09 -18.39
CA ASN A 31 15.37 -10.33 -19.15
C ASN A 31 14.82 -10.25 -20.58
N LEU A 32 15.18 -9.17 -21.28
CA LEU A 32 14.76 -8.91 -22.66
C LEU A 32 15.93 -8.87 -23.63
N SER A 33 15.68 -9.23 -24.90
CA SER A 33 16.68 -9.02 -25.93
C SER A 33 16.85 -7.54 -26.26
N PHE A 34 18.08 -7.12 -26.56
CA PHE A 34 18.38 -5.74 -26.97
C PHE A 34 17.57 -5.32 -28.20
N SER A 35 17.39 -6.23 -29.16
CA SER A 35 16.57 -6.01 -30.35
C SER A 35 15.12 -5.74 -30.02
N THR A 36 14.54 -6.43 -29.03
CA THR A 36 13.16 -6.25 -28.59
C THR A 36 12.97 -4.87 -27.96
N LEU A 37 13.81 -4.50 -26.98
CA LEU A 37 13.73 -3.21 -26.30
C LEU A 37 13.90 -2.05 -27.30
N THR A 38 14.90 -2.12 -28.18
CA THR A 38 15.14 -1.09 -29.19
C THR A 38 13.95 -0.90 -30.14
N LYS A 39 13.29 -1.99 -30.56
CA LYS A 39 12.10 -1.93 -31.40
C LYS A 39 10.90 -1.32 -30.66
N ILE A 40 10.75 -1.60 -29.37
CA ILE A 40 9.70 -1.00 -28.54
C ILE A 40 9.94 0.50 -28.38
N GLU A 41 11.14 0.92 -27.97
CA GLU A 41 11.47 2.34 -27.76
C GLU A 41 11.36 3.16 -29.06
N ARG A 42 11.63 2.56 -30.22
CA ARG A 42 11.45 3.20 -31.54
C ARG A 42 10.02 3.16 -32.07
N GLY A 43 9.09 2.49 -31.36
CA GLY A 43 7.70 2.30 -31.81
C GLY A 43 7.54 1.33 -32.98
N ALA A 44 8.55 0.51 -33.28
CA ALA A 44 8.47 -0.53 -34.32
C ALA A 44 7.64 -1.74 -33.86
N ILE A 45 7.66 -2.04 -32.56
CA ILE A 45 6.69 -2.94 -31.92
C ILE A 45 5.59 -2.08 -31.33
N LYS A 46 4.43 -2.08 -31.97
CA LYS A 46 3.30 -1.23 -31.65
C LYS A 46 2.51 -1.71 -30.43
N ALA A 47 2.43 -3.01 -30.22
CA ALA A 47 1.71 -3.64 -29.11
C ALA A 47 2.61 -4.72 -28.47
N PRO A 48 3.57 -4.34 -27.62
CA PRO A 48 4.32 -5.32 -26.84
C PRO A 48 3.38 -6.05 -25.88
N SER A 49 3.71 -7.32 -25.57
CA SER A 49 2.88 -8.09 -24.63
C SER A 49 2.86 -7.42 -23.25
N ILE A 50 1.76 -7.59 -22.52
CA ILE A 50 1.63 -7.08 -21.14
C ILE A 50 2.76 -7.59 -20.26
N PHE A 51 3.20 -8.84 -20.43
CA PHE A 51 4.31 -9.43 -19.70
C PHE A 51 5.65 -8.72 -19.99
N THR A 52 5.88 -8.30 -21.24
CA THR A 52 7.06 -7.51 -21.61
C THR A 52 7.06 -6.16 -20.91
N ILE A 53 5.91 -5.48 -20.88
CA ILE A 53 5.77 -4.20 -20.19
C ILE A 53 5.93 -4.33 -18.68
N GLN A 54 5.36 -5.39 -18.06
CA GLN A 54 5.54 -5.68 -16.64
C GLN A 54 7.01 -5.95 -16.28
N SER A 55 7.75 -6.70 -17.11
CA SER A 55 9.17 -6.94 -16.89
C SER A 55 9.99 -5.64 -16.95
N ILE A 56 9.66 -4.75 -17.87
CA ILE A 56 10.30 -3.43 -17.98
C ILE A 56 9.95 -2.56 -16.76
N ALA A 57 8.68 -2.50 -16.35
CA ALA A 57 8.21 -1.74 -15.19
C ALA A 57 8.90 -2.21 -13.90
N GLY A 58 8.97 -3.54 -13.69
CA GLY A 58 9.68 -4.15 -12.56
C GLY A 58 11.17 -3.81 -12.53
N ALA A 59 11.84 -3.86 -13.68
CA ALA A 59 13.26 -3.51 -13.79
C ALA A 59 13.54 -2.02 -13.56
N LEU A 60 12.58 -1.15 -13.88
CA LEU A 60 12.67 0.29 -13.64
C LEU A 60 12.22 0.70 -12.23
N GLY A 61 11.59 -0.22 -11.47
CA GLY A 61 11.02 0.09 -10.15
C GLY A 61 9.82 1.04 -10.20
N VAL A 62 9.12 1.12 -11.34
CA VAL A 62 7.96 1.99 -11.55
C VAL A 62 6.67 1.19 -11.68
N GLY A 63 5.53 1.78 -11.33
CA GLY A 63 4.23 1.17 -11.54
C GLY A 63 3.90 1.02 -13.02
N LEU A 64 3.11 0.00 -13.38
CA LEU A 64 2.68 -0.22 -14.78
C LEU A 64 1.91 0.99 -15.31
N ASP A 65 1.04 1.58 -14.49
CA ASP A 65 0.26 2.77 -14.83
C ASP A 65 1.14 3.99 -15.07
N GLU A 66 2.16 4.17 -14.25
CA GLU A 66 3.16 5.23 -14.41
C GLU A 66 3.94 5.06 -15.71
N LEU A 67 4.36 3.84 -16.02
CA LEU A 67 5.10 3.50 -17.24
C LEU A 67 4.24 3.67 -18.50
N LEU A 68 2.93 3.44 -18.40
CA LEU A 68 1.98 3.62 -19.49
C LEU A 68 1.52 5.07 -19.66
N GLY A 69 2.04 5.98 -18.82
CA GLY A 69 1.59 7.36 -18.79
C GLY A 69 0.15 7.54 -18.33
N ASN A 70 -0.45 6.46 -17.83
CA ASN A 70 -1.60 6.52 -16.96
C ASN A 70 -1.09 6.95 -15.57
N THR A 71 -0.38 8.08 -15.52
CA THR A 71 -0.30 8.77 -14.25
C THR A 71 -1.75 8.93 -13.85
N VAL A 72 -2.15 8.24 -12.76
CA VAL A 72 -3.29 8.74 -11.98
C VAL A 72 -2.99 10.23 -11.93
N PRO A 73 -3.79 11.09 -12.53
CA PRO A 73 -3.39 12.47 -12.65
C PRO A 73 -3.03 12.92 -11.25
N SER A 74 -1.79 13.30 -11.01
CA SER A 74 -1.48 14.21 -9.93
C SER A 74 -2.43 15.34 -10.24
N ASN A 75 -3.57 15.36 -9.53
CA ASN A 75 -4.75 16.15 -9.90
C ASN A 75 -4.25 17.58 -10.15
N PRO A 76 -4.08 18.05 -11.40
CA PRO A 76 -3.47 19.35 -11.70
C PRO A 76 -4.36 20.51 -11.24
N ARG A 77 -5.45 20.21 -10.55
CA ARG A 77 -6.40 21.15 -9.95
C ARG A 77 -6.72 20.80 -8.50
N ARG A 78 -5.80 20.17 -7.77
CA ARG A 78 -5.93 20.15 -6.31
C ARG A 78 -5.91 21.60 -5.82
N GLN A 79 -7.06 22.23 -5.73
CA GLN A 79 -7.21 23.45 -4.95
C GLN A 79 -7.07 23.03 -3.49
N LEU A 80 -5.83 22.95 -3.00
CA LEU A 80 -5.57 22.69 -1.60
C LEU A 80 -6.34 23.72 -0.78
N LEU A 81 -7.33 23.27 -0.04
CA LEU A 81 -8.08 24.11 0.85
C LEU A 81 -7.16 24.50 2.01
N LYS A 82 -6.99 25.80 2.23
CA LYS A 82 -6.51 26.30 3.53
C LYS A 82 -7.70 26.34 4.45
N THR A 83 -7.79 25.39 5.37
CA THR A 83 -8.81 25.41 6.41
C THR A 83 -8.57 26.57 7.37
N ARG A 84 -9.60 27.01 8.09
CA ARG A 84 -9.44 27.97 9.18
C ARG A 84 -8.57 27.42 10.33
N SER A 85 -8.52 26.09 10.48
CA SER A 85 -7.67 25.38 11.44
C SER A 85 -6.22 25.23 10.98
N GLY A 86 -5.87 25.56 9.72
CA GLY A 86 -4.53 25.40 9.17
C GLY A 86 -4.21 23.99 8.67
N VAL A 87 -5.12 23.01 8.78
CA VAL A 87 -4.89 21.63 8.30
C VAL A 87 -4.63 21.63 6.79
N SER A 88 -3.54 21.01 6.39
CA SER A 88 -3.10 20.87 5.00
C SER A 88 -2.86 19.42 4.59
N PHE A 89 -2.70 18.50 5.55
CA PHE A 89 -2.46 17.08 5.34
C PHE A 89 -3.42 16.24 6.19
N VAL A 90 -3.97 15.15 5.61
CA VAL A 90 -4.85 14.23 6.34
C VAL A 90 -4.32 12.81 6.23
N TYR A 91 -4.00 12.20 7.37
CA TYR A 91 -3.73 10.76 7.45
C TYR A 91 -4.99 10.00 7.81
N PHE A 92 -5.16 8.85 7.18
CA PHE A 92 -6.19 7.88 7.51
C PHE A 92 -5.54 6.61 8.04
N ASP A 93 -6.07 6.07 9.13
CA ASP A 93 -5.84 4.68 9.48
C ASP A 93 -6.56 3.75 8.50
N VAL A 94 -6.21 2.48 8.51
CA VAL A 94 -6.77 1.47 7.60
C VAL A 94 -7.74 0.57 8.34
N ASN A 95 -7.27 -0.19 9.33
CA ASN A 95 -8.07 -1.18 10.03
C ASN A 95 -9.02 -0.54 11.05
N GLY A 96 -10.34 -0.71 10.87
CA GLY A 96 -11.35 -0.04 11.67
C GLY A 96 -11.75 1.34 11.16
N CYS A 97 -10.97 1.91 10.21
CA CYS A 97 -11.22 3.21 9.60
C CYS A 97 -11.64 3.08 8.13
N LEU A 98 -10.76 2.64 7.24
CA LEU A 98 -11.07 2.47 5.80
C LEU A 98 -11.66 1.10 5.47
N VAL A 99 -11.36 0.10 6.28
CA VAL A 99 -11.89 -1.26 6.19
C VAL A 99 -12.35 -1.74 7.55
N HIS A 100 -13.31 -2.67 7.55
CA HIS A 100 -13.78 -3.30 8.78
C HIS A 100 -12.66 -4.05 9.50
N PHE A 101 -12.72 -4.02 10.83
CA PHE A 101 -11.72 -4.64 11.70
C PHE A 101 -11.79 -6.18 11.65
N TYR A 102 -10.92 -6.87 12.35
CA TYR A 102 -10.58 -8.29 12.23
C TYR A 102 -11.65 -9.32 12.65
N GLN A 103 -12.83 -8.93 13.13
CA GLN A 103 -13.81 -9.84 13.72
C GLN A 103 -14.20 -11.01 12.83
N ARG A 104 -14.36 -10.77 11.52
CA ARG A 104 -14.70 -11.84 10.57
C ARG A 104 -13.53 -12.80 10.33
N ALA A 105 -12.30 -12.29 10.34
CA ALA A 105 -11.11 -13.11 10.22
C ALA A 105 -10.94 -14.01 11.45
N PHE A 106 -11.15 -13.47 12.67
CA PHE A 106 -11.15 -14.24 13.89
C PHE A 106 -12.21 -15.34 13.89
N ALA A 107 -13.44 -15.02 13.49
CA ALA A 107 -14.53 -15.99 13.40
C ALA A 107 -14.20 -17.14 12.43
N LYS A 108 -13.70 -16.83 11.23
CA LYS A 108 -13.30 -17.86 10.27
C LYS A 108 -12.11 -18.70 10.73
N LEU A 109 -11.13 -18.08 11.38
CA LEU A 109 -10.01 -18.81 11.93
C LEU A 109 -10.44 -19.72 13.07
N ALA A 110 -11.35 -19.27 13.93
CA ALA A 110 -11.94 -20.08 15.00
C ALA A 110 -12.69 -21.30 14.42
N GLU A 111 -13.51 -21.09 13.40
CA GLU A 111 -14.23 -22.17 12.69
C GLU A 111 -13.25 -23.18 12.07
N ALA A 112 -12.21 -22.71 11.40
CA ALA A 112 -11.23 -23.56 10.70
C ALA A 112 -10.35 -24.36 11.66
N THR A 113 -10.03 -23.80 12.83
CA THR A 113 -9.14 -24.43 13.82
C THR A 113 -9.90 -25.22 14.90
N GLY A 114 -11.21 -24.98 15.05
CA GLY A 114 -12.00 -25.51 16.17
C GLY A 114 -11.68 -24.84 17.51
N ALA A 115 -10.84 -23.81 17.52
CA ALA A 115 -10.51 -23.07 18.73
C ALA A 115 -11.65 -22.11 19.13
N PRO A 116 -11.84 -21.83 20.43
CA PRO A 116 -12.78 -20.81 20.87
C PRO A 116 -12.41 -19.44 20.30
N PRO A 117 -13.37 -18.59 19.88
CA PRO A 117 -13.08 -17.27 19.27
C PRO A 117 -12.24 -16.35 20.16
N ASP A 118 -12.46 -16.36 21.47
CA ASP A 118 -11.70 -15.60 22.45
C ASP A 118 -10.24 -16.08 22.58
N ALA A 119 -10.01 -17.38 22.41
CA ALA A 119 -8.65 -17.93 22.36
C ALA A 119 -7.90 -17.48 21.11
N VAL A 120 -8.59 -17.44 19.96
CA VAL A 120 -8.02 -16.93 18.71
C VAL A 120 -7.64 -15.45 18.84
N GLU A 121 -8.56 -14.64 19.36
CA GLU A 121 -8.32 -13.21 19.55
C GLU A 121 -7.18 -12.96 20.55
N THR A 122 -7.17 -13.66 21.68
CA THR A 122 -6.10 -13.56 22.69
C THR A 122 -4.75 -13.97 22.11
N ALA A 123 -4.69 -15.05 21.33
CA ALA A 123 -3.47 -15.51 20.68
C ALA A 123 -2.96 -14.50 19.66
N PHE A 124 -3.86 -13.92 18.89
CA PHE A 124 -3.54 -12.88 17.90
C PHE A 124 -2.92 -11.64 18.56
N TRP A 125 -3.61 -11.06 19.54
CA TRP A 125 -3.16 -9.82 20.20
C TRP A 125 -1.83 -9.99 20.95
N HIS A 126 -1.50 -11.21 21.36
CA HIS A 126 -0.23 -11.47 22.03
C HIS A 126 1.00 -11.18 21.17
N TYR A 127 0.88 -11.36 19.84
CA TYR A 127 2.00 -11.21 18.91
C TYR A 127 1.81 -10.08 17.89
N ASN A 128 0.62 -9.47 17.86
CA ASN A 128 0.25 -8.48 16.85
C ASN A 128 1.21 -7.29 16.78
N ASP A 129 1.59 -6.75 17.93
CA ASP A 129 2.43 -5.54 17.98
C ASP A 129 3.84 -5.81 17.43
N ASP A 130 4.43 -6.96 17.74
CA ASP A 130 5.74 -7.35 17.21
C ASP A 130 5.69 -7.56 15.69
N ALA A 131 4.61 -8.19 15.19
CA ALA A 131 4.41 -8.37 13.78
C ALA A 131 4.15 -7.02 13.06
N CYS A 132 3.29 -6.15 13.63
CA CYS A 132 3.03 -4.82 13.08
C CYS A 132 4.24 -3.88 13.16
N ARG A 133 5.15 -4.10 14.12
CA ARG A 133 6.43 -3.37 14.19
C ARG A 133 7.47 -3.91 13.22
N GLY A 134 7.22 -5.07 12.58
CA GLY A 134 8.18 -5.73 11.70
C GLY A 134 9.34 -6.43 12.42
N THR A 135 9.29 -6.54 13.76
CA THR A 135 10.27 -7.31 14.56
C THR A 135 10.01 -8.81 14.53
N MET A 136 8.80 -9.20 14.13
CA MET A 136 8.39 -10.59 13.88
C MET A 136 7.96 -10.73 12.43
N SER A 137 8.46 -11.74 11.73
CA SER A 137 8.01 -12.04 10.37
C SER A 137 6.57 -12.60 10.38
N LEU A 138 5.86 -12.47 9.26
CA LEU A 138 4.52 -13.05 9.12
C LEU A 138 4.54 -14.59 9.26
N ASN A 139 5.61 -15.24 8.81
CA ASN A 139 5.78 -16.69 8.97
C ASN A 139 5.95 -17.08 10.45
N ASP A 140 6.76 -16.33 11.20
CA ASP A 140 6.94 -16.59 12.64
C ASP A 140 5.65 -16.29 13.41
N PHE A 141 4.92 -15.23 13.04
CA PHE A 141 3.60 -14.93 13.61
C PHE A 141 2.63 -16.10 13.38
N ASN A 142 2.53 -16.60 12.14
CA ASN A 142 1.68 -17.73 11.80
C ASN A 142 2.05 -19.02 12.58
N ALA A 143 3.34 -19.31 12.70
CA ALA A 143 3.83 -20.47 13.44
C ALA A 143 3.47 -20.37 14.93
N LYS A 144 3.69 -19.21 15.56
CA LYS A 144 3.34 -18.96 16.96
C LYS A 144 1.82 -18.97 17.19
N LEU A 145 1.05 -18.44 16.25
CA LEU A 145 -0.41 -18.50 16.31
C LEU A 145 -0.91 -19.94 16.23
N ALA A 146 -0.37 -20.75 15.31
CA ALA A 146 -0.69 -22.16 15.18
C ALA A 146 -0.35 -22.96 16.45
N GLU A 147 0.85 -22.77 17.01
CA GLU A 147 1.29 -23.38 18.26
C GLU A 147 0.32 -23.07 19.40
N ARG A 148 -0.06 -21.80 19.55
CA ARG A 148 -0.94 -21.35 20.64
C ARG A 148 -2.38 -21.86 20.50
N LEU A 149 -2.84 -22.08 19.28
CA LEU A 149 -4.15 -22.65 18.98
C LEU A 149 -4.15 -24.19 18.93
N GLY A 150 -2.99 -24.84 19.07
CA GLY A 150 -2.85 -26.29 19.05
C GLY A 150 -3.13 -26.92 17.68
N VAL A 151 -2.85 -26.21 16.59
CA VAL A 151 -3.03 -26.68 15.22
C VAL A 151 -1.68 -26.73 14.47
N ASN A 152 -1.63 -27.49 13.37
CA ASN A 152 -0.38 -27.70 12.64
C ASN A 152 0.12 -26.45 11.91
N GLU A 153 -0.81 -25.67 11.34
CA GLU A 153 -0.50 -24.46 10.56
C GLU A 153 -1.64 -23.46 10.59
N VAL A 154 -1.30 -22.18 10.43
CA VAL A 154 -2.23 -21.05 10.24
C VAL A 154 -1.63 -20.13 9.19
N SER A 155 -2.47 -19.60 8.34
CA SER A 155 -2.15 -18.56 7.35
C SER A 155 -3.01 -17.34 7.63
N TRP A 156 -2.68 -16.54 8.66
CA TRP A 156 -3.48 -15.40 9.10
C TRP A 156 -3.84 -14.46 7.94
N GLN A 157 -2.87 -14.16 7.08
CA GLN A 157 -3.06 -13.27 5.94
C GLN A 157 -4.16 -13.74 4.98
N GLU A 158 -4.36 -15.05 4.83
CA GLU A 158 -5.41 -15.60 3.96
C GLU A 158 -6.78 -15.35 4.56
N TYR A 159 -6.96 -15.61 5.86
CA TYR A 159 -8.21 -15.33 6.57
C TYR A 159 -8.53 -13.84 6.58
N TYR A 160 -7.53 -13.01 6.85
CA TYR A 160 -7.70 -11.56 6.86
C TYR A 160 -8.10 -11.03 5.46
N LEU A 161 -7.29 -11.28 4.44
CA LEU A 161 -7.54 -10.76 3.08
C LEU A 161 -8.83 -11.30 2.46
N ALA A 162 -9.26 -12.52 2.83
CA ALA A 162 -10.51 -13.08 2.37
C ALA A 162 -11.76 -12.50 3.05
N THR A 163 -11.61 -11.78 4.15
CA THR A 163 -12.73 -11.31 4.97
C THR A 163 -12.78 -9.81 5.19
N VAL A 164 -11.69 -9.10 4.89
CA VAL A 164 -11.64 -7.65 5.04
C VAL A 164 -12.54 -6.99 4.00
N GLU A 165 -13.43 -6.11 4.46
CA GLU A 165 -14.37 -5.40 3.62
C GLU A 165 -14.20 -3.89 3.78
N PRO A 166 -14.37 -3.12 2.69
CA PRO A 166 -14.35 -1.67 2.71
C PRO A 166 -15.46 -1.09 3.61
N ILE A 167 -15.14 0.02 4.30
CA ILE A 167 -16.13 0.91 4.89
C ILE A 167 -16.43 2.00 3.85
N GLU A 168 -17.48 1.80 3.06
CA GLU A 168 -17.78 2.62 1.88
C GLU A 168 -17.78 4.11 2.18
N GLN A 169 -18.46 4.54 3.25
CA GLN A 169 -18.55 5.94 3.65
C GLN A 169 -17.18 6.56 3.96
N MET A 170 -16.26 5.76 4.54
CA MET A 170 -14.91 6.23 4.84
C MET A 170 -14.05 6.29 3.59
N GLN A 171 -14.25 5.39 2.64
CA GLN A 171 -13.58 5.45 1.35
C GLN A 171 -14.08 6.63 0.50
N GLU A 172 -15.38 6.95 0.55
CA GLU A 172 -15.93 8.18 -0.04
C GLU A 172 -15.34 9.44 0.60
N LEU A 173 -15.20 9.45 1.94
CA LEU A 173 -14.55 10.57 2.66
C LEU A 173 -13.08 10.71 2.25
N LEU A 174 -12.35 9.59 2.13
CA LEU A 174 -10.97 9.59 1.66
C LEU A 174 -10.87 10.13 0.22
N GLN A 175 -11.78 9.72 -0.67
CA GLN A 175 -11.86 10.23 -2.03
C GLN A 175 -12.12 11.75 -2.03
N TRP A 176 -13.11 12.22 -1.26
CA TRP A 176 -13.40 13.64 -1.10
C TRP A 176 -12.20 14.44 -0.55
N ALA A 177 -11.50 13.87 0.45
CA ALA A 177 -10.31 14.50 1.02
C ALA A 177 -9.16 14.57 0.00
N SER A 178 -9.01 13.54 -0.82
CA SER A 178 -7.96 13.48 -1.85
C SER A 178 -8.02 14.60 -2.88
N GLU A 179 -9.18 15.18 -3.09
CA GLU A 179 -9.37 16.31 -4.02
C GLU A 179 -9.00 17.67 -3.40
N ARG A 180 -8.89 17.74 -2.07
CA ARG A 180 -8.82 19.01 -1.30
C ARG A 180 -7.60 19.13 -0.42
N TYR A 181 -7.06 18.02 0.05
CA TYR A 181 -5.92 17.94 0.97
C TYR A 181 -4.86 17.01 0.41
N LYS A 182 -3.64 17.16 0.86
CA LYS A 182 -2.69 16.06 0.79
C LYS A 182 -3.19 14.93 1.67
N ILE A 183 -3.13 13.70 1.20
CA ILE A 183 -3.62 12.54 1.93
C ILE A 183 -2.51 11.51 2.11
N GLY A 184 -2.61 10.77 3.22
CA GLY A 184 -1.72 9.64 3.49
C GLY A 184 -2.42 8.52 4.23
N LEU A 185 -1.74 7.38 4.31
CA LEU A 185 -2.09 6.26 5.18
C LEU A 185 -1.11 6.20 6.34
N LEU A 186 -1.61 5.99 7.56
CA LEU A 186 -0.82 5.77 8.77
C LEU A 186 -1.43 4.60 9.54
N THR A 187 -0.89 3.41 9.38
CA THR A 187 -1.53 2.19 9.85
C THR A 187 -0.59 1.26 10.59
N ASN A 188 -1.09 0.65 11.69
CA ASN A 188 -0.46 -0.50 12.32
C ASN A 188 -0.89 -1.74 11.53
N ILE A 189 0.05 -2.34 10.79
CA ILE A 189 -0.26 -3.45 9.89
C ILE A 189 0.95 -4.40 9.77
N MET A 190 0.66 -5.69 9.62
CA MET A 190 1.69 -6.71 9.45
C MET A 190 2.35 -6.63 8.07
N PRO A 191 3.60 -7.11 7.93
CA PRO A 191 4.38 -7.02 6.69
C PRO A 191 3.62 -7.52 5.46
N GLY A 192 3.60 -6.70 4.41
CA GLY A 192 3.05 -7.05 3.09
C GLY A 192 1.53 -6.99 2.96
N LEU A 193 0.76 -6.87 4.08
CA LEU A 193 -0.71 -6.84 4.02
C LEU A 193 -1.24 -5.57 3.36
N LEU A 194 -0.67 -4.41 3.66
CA LEU A 194 -1.09 -3.16 3.03
C LEU A 194 -0.96 -3.21 1.49
N SER A 195 0.16 -3.73 1.01
CA SER A 195 0.41 -3.93 -0.42
C SER A 195 -0.54 -4.96 -1.04
N ALA A 196 -0.87 -6.03 -0.31
CA ALA A 196 -1.84 -7.03 -0.76
C ALA A 196 -3.25 -6.45 -0.86
N MET A 197 -3.71 -5.69 0.14
CA MET A 197 -5.01 -5.01 0.13
C MET A 197 -5.16 -4.05 -1.05
N ARG A 198 -4.11 -3.29 -1.36
CA ARG A 198 -4.10 -2.39 -2.53
C ARG A 198 -4.22 -3.18 -3.84
N ARG A 199 -3.46 -4.26 -4.00
CA ARG A 199 -3.55 -5.12 -5.19
C ARG A 199 -4.92 -5.79 -5.36
N ASN A 200 -5.56 -6.13 -4.25
CA ASN A 200 -6.89 -6.76 -4.25
C ASN A 200 -8.05 -5.75 -4.42
N GLY A 201 -7.75 -4.45 -4.52
CA GLY A 201 -8.78 -3.41 -4.65
C GLY A 201 -9.60 -3.17 -3.38
N GLN A 202 -9.11 -3.60 -2.20
CA GLN A 202 -9.77 -3.41 -0.91
C GLN A 202 -9.57 -1.98 -0.36
N LEU A 203 -8.60 -1.26 -0.92
CA LEU A 203 -8.37 0.16 -0.68
C LEU A 203 -8.50 0.94 -1.99
N PRO A 204 -8.97 2.19 -1.96
CA PRO A 204 -9.07 3.03 -3.15
C PRO A 204 -7.72 3.20 -3.84
N ASN A 205 -7.73 3.09 -5.17
CA ASN A 205 -6.54 3.32 -5.99
C ASN A 205 -6.32 4.83 -6.17
N LEU A 206 -5.79 5.47 -5.14
CA LEU A 206 -5.49 6.90 -5.09
C LEU A 206 -3.97 7.14 -5.04
N ALA A 207 -3.56 8.32 -5.49
CA ALA A 207 -2.21 8.83 -5.25
C ALA A 207 -2.13 9.34 -3.81
N TYR A 208 -1.54 8.54 -2.92
CA TYR A 208 -1.24 8.95 -1.55
C TYR A 208 0.06 9.74 -1.53
N ASP A 209 0.06 10.93 -0.90
CA ASP A 209 1.24 11.77 -0.75
C ASP A 209 2.26 11.19 0.25
N ALA A 210 1.78 10.36 1.20
CA ALA A 210 2.62 9.58 2.09
C ALA A 210 1.91 8.28 2.51
N VAL A 211 2.70 7.21 2.70
CA VAL A 211 2.24 5.93 3.25
C VAL A 211 3.18 5.54 4.37
N ILE A 212 2.62 5.32 5.55
CA ILE A 212 3.32 4.84 6.75
C ILE A 212 2.76 3.45 7.06
N ASP A 213 3.47 2.44 6.59
CA ASP A 213 3.31 1.05 7.00
C ASP A 213 4.20 0.83 8.23
N SER A 214 3.60 0.51 9.37
CA SER A 214 4.32 0.37 10.64
C SER A 214 5.43 -0.67 10.57
N SER A 215 5.22 -1.75 9.82
CA SER A 215 6.19 -2.84 9.68
C SER A 215 7.43 -2.43 8.89
N GLU A 216 7.31 -1.44 7.99
CA GLU A 216 8.44 -0.91 7.21
C GLU A 216 9.24 0.14 7.98
N VAL A 217 8.56 0.93 8.85
CA VAL A 217 9.21 2.01 9.61
C VAL A 217 9.67 1.59 11.00
N ALA A 218 9.41 0.35 11.39
CA ALA A 218 9.73 -0.22 12.69
C ALA A 218 9.24 0.63 13.87
N ALA A 219 7.99 1.10 13.77
CA ALA A 219 7.30 1.88 14.80
C ALA A 219 5.79 1.76 14.61
N ILE A 220 5.04 1.60 15.70
CA ILE A 220 3.58 1.47 15.71
C ILE A 220 2.94 2.66 16.44
N LYS A 221 1.68 2.99 16.13
CA LYS A 221 0.87 3.87 16.96
C LYS A 221 0.57 3.18 18.29
N PRO A 222 0.61 3.87 19.45
CA PRO A 222 0.79 5.31 19.65
C PRO A 222 2.24 5.75 19.97
N GLU A 223 3.26 5.07 19.50
CA GLU A 223 4.66 5.49 19.75
C GLU A 223 4.95 6.85 19.10
N ALA A 224 5.59 7.77 19.81
CA ALA A 224 5.92 9.11 19.29
C ALA A 224 6.68 9.04 17.95
N LYS A 225 7.58 8.05 17.81
CA LYS A 225 8.42 7.84 16.63
C LYS A 225 7.60 7.73 15.34
N VAL A 226 6.44 7.03 15.34
CA VAL A 226 5.65 6.86 14.10
C VAL A 226 5.03 8.18 13.66
N TYR A 227 4.63 9.03 14.60
CA TYR A 227 4.08 10.36 14.28
C TYR A 227 5.16 11.33 13.79
N GLU A 228 6.38 11.26 14.34
CA GLU A 228 7.53 12.03 13.85
C GLU A 228 7.85 11.64 12.39
N ILE A 229 7.88 10.34 12.07
CA ILE A 229 8.08 9.84 10.70
C ILE A 229 6.94 10.32 9.80
N ALA A 230 5.69 10.25 10.28
CA ALA A 230 4.53 10.70 9.53
C ALA A 230 4.61 12.21 9.22
N ALA A 231 4.95 13.04 10.18
CA ALA A 231 5.13 14.48 9.98
C ALA A 231 6.25 14.79 8.98
N GLN A 232 7.38 14.10 9.10
CA GLN A 232 8.51 14.25 8.17
C GLN A 232 8.11 13.87 6.74
N LYS A 233 7.42 12.73 6.54
CA LYS A 233 6.96 12.29 5.21
C LYS A 233 5.86 13.18 4.64
N ALA A 234 4.98 13.74 5.47
CA ALA A 234 3.98 14.72 5.04
C ALA A 234 4.59 16.03 4.54
N GLY A 235 5.78 16.40 5.04
CA GLY A 235 6.48 17.63 4.68
C GLY A 235 5.75 18.90 5.10
N VAL A 236 4.96 18.82 6.18
CA VAL A 236 4.23 19.92 6.81
C VAL A 236 4.45 19.87 8.32
N LYS A 237 4.04 20.93 9.03
CA LYS A 237 4.18 20.95 10.49
C LYS A 237 3.17 20.01 11.15
N PRO A 238 3.46 19.43 12.32
CA PRO A 238 2.54 18.53 13.02
C PRO A 238 1.14 19.12 13.23
N GLU A 239 1.06 20.41 13.57
CA GLU A 239 -0.21 21.13 13.77
C GLU A 239 -1.06 21.33 12.49
N GLU A 240 -0.47 21.07 11.32
CA GLU A 240 -1.15 21.09 10.03
C GLU A 240 -1.65 19.70 9.60
N ILE A 241 -1.41 18.66 10.42
CA ILE A 241 -1.79 17.27 10.14
C ILE A 241 -3.04 16.93 10.93
N LEU A 242 -4.02 16.34 10.25
CA LEU A 242 -5.16 15.67 10.87
C LEU A 242 -4.96 14.16 10.73
N LEU A 243 -5.08 13.42 11.83
CA LEU A 243 -5.18 11.96 11.83
C LEU A 243 -6.64 11.56 12.04
N ILE A 244 -7.12 10.65 11.19
CA ILE A 244 -8.41 9.98 11.32
C ILE A 244 -8.15 8.53 11.67
N ASP A 245 -8.58 8.11 12.87
CA ASP A 245 -8.26 6.80 13.46
C ASP A 245 -9.43 6.40 14.40
N ASP A 246 -9.80 5.13 14.42
CA ASP A 246 -10.89 4.62 15.28
C ASP A 246 -10.42 4.31 16.71
N ALA A 247 -9.13 4.11 16.90
CA ALA A 247 -8.55 3.75 18.19
C ALA A 247 -8.14 4.98 19.00
N ARG A 248 -8.91 5.27 20.05
CA ARG A 248 -8.66 6.42 20.94
C ARG A 248 -7.21 6.55 21.46
N PRO A 249 -6.50 5.47 21.81
CA PRO A 249 -5.10 5.58 22.24
C PRO A 249 -4.18 6.21 21.19
N ASN A 250 -4.50 6.08 19.91
CA ASN A 250 -3.72 6.63 18.81
C ASN A 250 -3.91 8.14 18.62
N LEU A 251 -4.93 8.73 19.26
CA LEU A 251 -5.32 10.16 19.16
C LEU A 251 -4.95 10.99 20.37
N MET A 252 -4.28 10.41 21.39
CA MET A 252 -3.95 11.06 22.67
C MET A 252 -2.49 11.49 22.77
#